data_6d39a704f25e93ef39de4c825d5a7567
#
_entry.id   6d39a704f25e93ef39de4c825d5a7567
#
_cell.length_a   1.000
_cell.length_b   1.000
_cell.length_c   1.000
_cell.angle_alpha   90.00
_cell.angle_beta   90.00
_cell.angle_gamma   90.00
#
_symmetry.space_group_name_H-M   'P 1'
#
loop_
_entity.id
_entity.type
_entity.pdbx_description
1 polymer ?
#
loop_
_entity_poly.entity_id
_entity_poly.type
_entity_poly.pdbx_seq_one_letter_code
_entity_poly.pdbx_strand_id
1 'polypeptide(L)'
;MLQKCNIVVGFAKTDPTCLFSRGRYKDYVTSSLHPHARLSAMSVGARQLIYFCGSMRAGRQDVQLYGNLVAALGRWGEVLTPFVADPSITEVDSEYEGGDLAIHERTMGLLQRADVVVAEVTVPSHGVGYEIGRAVAMDKRVLCLYRPQEGKLLSAMIRGMDNGSNFRTMDYSPDQAEQIFTDFLGPPPANAE
;
A
#
# COMPACT_ATOMS: atom_id res chain seq x y z
N MET A 1 -25.60 38.73 -32.88
CA MET A 1 -25.91 37.40 -33.45
C MET A 1 -25.06 36.36 -32.73
N LEU A 2 -25.65 35.70 -31.76
CA LEU A 2 -25.00 34.63 -30.99
C LEU A 2 -25.59 33.33 -31.42
N GLN A 3 -24.78 32.50 -32.07
CA GLN A 3 -25.15 31.19 -32.56
C GLN A 3 -25.07 30.19 -31.39
N LYS A 4 -26.20 29.66 -30.94
CA LYS A 4 -26.30 28.61 -29.92
C LYS A 4 -25.93 27.28 -30.56
N CYS A 5 -24.88 26.65 -30.09
CA CYS A 5 -24.53 25.29 -30.43
C CYS A 5 -25.35 24.34 -29.53
N ASN A 6 -26.38 23.69 -30.09
CA ASN A 6 -27.16 22.64 -29.41
C ASN A 6 -26.42 21.30 -29.57
N ILE A 7 -25.84 20.80 -28.51
CA ILE A 7 -25.35 19.41 -28.44
C ILE A 7 -26.54 18.55 -28.01
N VAL A 8 -27.09 17.79 -28.94
CA VAL A 8 -28.08 16.75 -28.66
C VAL A 8 -27.31 15.51 -28.20
N VAL A 9 -27.36 15.22 -26.90
CA VAL A 9 -26.88 13.94 -26.37
C VAL A 9 -27.99 12.91 -26.55
N GLY A 10 -27.87 12.07 -27.56
CA GLY A 10 -28.77 10.94 -27.78
C GLY A 10 -28.56 9.86 -26.72
N PHE A 11 -29.52 9.70 -25.81
CA PHE A 11 -29.57 8.52 -24.93
C PHE A 11 -30.02 7.31 -25.77
N ALA A 12 -29.10 6.43 -26.14
CA ALA A 12 -29.43 5.11 -26.62
C ALA A 12 -30.03 4.30 -25.46
N LYS A 13 -31.27 3.81 -25.64
CA LYS A 13 -31.89 2.85 -24.72
C LYS A 13 -31.05 1.57 -24.72
N THR A 14 -30.38 1.32 -23.61
CA THR A 14 -29.65 0.06 -23.39
C THR A 14 -30.61 -1.05 -23.04
N ASP A 15 -30.56 -2.15 -23.79
CA ASP A 15 -31.26 -3.40 -23.59
C ASP A 15 -30.94 -4.00 -22.23
N PRO A 16 -31.93 -4.35 -21.38
CA PRO A 16 -31.68 -4.91 -20.03
C PRO A 16 -31.17 -6.37 -20.03
N THR A 17 -30.89 -6.96 -21.17
CA THR A 17 -30.40 -8.36 -21.29
C THR A 17 -28.89 -8.49 -21.47
N CYS A 18 -28.11 -7.44 -21.25
CA CYS A 18 -26.66 -7.57 -21.26
C CYS A 18 -26.21 -8.40 -20.05
N LEU A 19 -26.25 -9.71 -20.19
CA LEU A 19 -25.64 -10.70 -19.33
C LEU A 19 -24.15 -10.34 -19.16
N PHE A 20 -23.78 -9.90 -17.99
CA PHE A 20 -22.38 -9.81 -17.55
C PHE A 20 -21.76 -11.21 -17.73
N SER A 21 -21.20 -11.48 -18.89
CA SER A 21 -20.32 -12.62 -19.05
C SER A 21 -19.17 -12.40 -18.09
N ARG A 22 -18.92 -13.38 -17.22
CA ARG A 22 -17.77 -13.44 -16.33
C ARG A 22 -16.47 -13.52 -17.14
N GLY A 23 -16.18 -12.49 -17.92
CA GLY A 23 -14.86 -12.26 -18.48
C GLY A 23 -13.92 -11.99 -17.31
N ARG A 24 -12.95 -12.85 -17.16
CA ARG A 24 -11.98 -12.79 -16.05
C ARG A 24 -11.29 -11.43 -16.10
N TYR A 25 -11.29 -10.72 -14.99
CA TYR A 25 -10.56 -9.47 -14.74
C TYR A 25 -9.08 -9.53 -15.17
N LYS A 26 -8.56 -10.73 -15.43
CA LYS A 26 -7.20 -10.96 -15.96
C LYS A 26 -6.93 -10.26 -17.31
N ASP A 27 -7.96 -10.03 -18.12
CA ASP A 27 -7.76 -9.54 -19.50
C ASP A 27 -7.59 -8.01 -19.58
N TYR A 28 -7.96 -7.27 -18.52
CA TYR A 28 -7.77 -5.81 -18.45
C TYR A 28 -6.39 -5.39 -17.97
N VAL A 29 -5.67 -6.27 -17.27
CA VAL A 29 -4.34 -5.95 -16.71
C VAL A 29 -3.21 -6.22 -17.71
N THR A 30 -3.47 -7.01 -18.77
CA THR A 30 -2.42 -7.45 -19.70
C THR A 30 -2.13 -6.48 -20.85
N SER A 31 -2.93 -5.42 -21.05
CA SER A 31 -2.76 -4.51 -22.19
C SER A 31 -1.91 -3.25 -21.91
N SER A 32 -1.42 -3.06 -20.68
CA SER A 32 -0.53 -1.95 -20.35
C SER A 32 0.80 -2.39 -19.71
N LEU A 33 1.34 -3.50 -20.19
CA LEU A 33 2.71 -3.89 -19.83
C LEU A 33 3.71 -2.95 -20.54
N HIS A 34 4.15 -1.93 -19.82
CA HIS A 34 5.39 -1.23 -20.18
C HIS A 34 6.58 -2.20 -19.97
N PRO A 35 7.51 -2.33 -20.93
CA PRO A 35 8.62 -3.28 -20.86
C PRO A 35 9.77 -2.71 -20.03
N HIS A 36 9.63 -2.61 -18.73
CA HIS A 36 10.72 -2.34 -17.79
C HIS A 36 10.60 -3.17 -16.50
N ALA A 37 10.37 -4.47 -16.67
CA ALA A 37 10.68 -5.41 -15.58
C ALA A 37 12.22 -5.48 -15.48
N ARG A 38 12.84 -4.55 -14.78
CA ARG A 38 14.12 -4.81 -14.13
C ARG A 38 13.84 -5.79 -13.00
N LEU A 39 13.96 -7.07 -13.30
CA LEU A 39 14.35 -8.07 -12.31
C LEU A 39 15.75 -7.62 -11.83
N SER A 40 15.77 -6.72 -10.86
CA SER A 40 16.96 -6.43 -10.08
C SER A 40 17.27 -7.74 -9.37
N ALA A 41 18.28 -8.46 -9.85
CA ALA A 41 18.88 -9.54 -9.10
C ALA A 41 19.32 -8.92 -7.78
N MET A 42 18.53 -9.14 -6.72
CA MET A 42 18.88 -8.69 -5.38
C MET A 42 20.17 -9.41 -5.03
N SER A 43 21.23 -8.64 -4.84
CA SER A 43 22.49 -9.17 -4.34
C SER A 43 22.21 -9.79 -2.98
N VAL A 44 22.53 -11.07 -2.83
CA VAL A 44 22.45 -11.78 -1.54
C VAL A 44 23.25 -10.96 -0.52
N GLY A 45 22.57 -10.37 0.48
CA GLY A 45 23.18 -9.61 1.56
C GLY A 45 22.95 -8.09 1.57
N ALA A 46 22.32 -7.49 0.55
CA ALA A 46 21.93 -6.07 0.63
C ALA A 46 20.70 -5.92 1.55
N ARG A 47 20.77 -5.01 2.54
CA ARG A 47 19.62 -4.68 3.38
C ARG A 47 18.56 -4.00 2.53
N GLN A 48 17.30 -4.46 2.63
CA GLN A 48 16.17 -3.88 1.91
C GLN A 48 15.81 -2.51 2.48
N LEU A 49 15.38 -1.58 1.64
CA LEU A 49 14.75 -0.34 2.07
C LEU A 49 13.24 -0.57 2.17
N ILE A 50 12.72 -0.56 3.39
CA ILE A 50 11.34 -0.91 3.70
C ILE A 50 10.55 0.38 3.98
N TYR A 51 9.46 0.59 3.26
CA TYR A 51 8.49 1.63 3.56
C TYR A 51 7.34 1.01 4.37
N PHE A 52 7.21 1.40 5.64
CA PHE A 52 6.07 1.00 6.47
C PHE A 52 5.03 2.12 6.48
N CYS A 53 3.75 1.80 6.28
CA CYS A 53 2.66 2.74 6.45
C CYS A 53 1.53 2.14 7.29
N GLY A 54 0.90 3.01 8.07
CA GLY A 54 -0.24 2.72 8.91
C GLY A 54 -1.03 4.00 9.18
N SER A 55 -2.22 3.88 9.75
CA SER A 55 -3.07 5.04 10.02
C SER A 55 -2.40 6.01 10.99
N MET A 56 -2.32 7.29 10.61
CA MET A 56 -1.83 8.37 11.48
C MET A 56 -2.98 9.31 11.88
N ARG A 57 -3.61 10.00 10.89
CA ARG A 57 -4.69 10.97 11.16
C ARG A 57 -6.07 10.35 11.33
N ALA A 58 -6.30 9.09 10.95
CA ALA A 58 -7.57 8.40 11.14
C ALA A 58 -7.64 7.62 12.47
N GLY A 59 -6.67 7.82 13.35
CA GLY A 59 -6.57 7.23 14.69
C GLY A 59 -5.18 6.68 14.98
N ARG A 60 -4.72 6.88 16.21
CA ARG A 60 -3.40 6.47 16.73
C ARG A 60 -3.48 5.30 17.71
N GLN A 61 -4.63 4.62 17.81
CA GLN A 61 -4.82 3.51 18.77
C GLN A 61 -3.86 2.35 18.55
N ASP A 62 -3.31 2.20 17.35
CA ASP A 62 -2.42 1.11 16.98
C ASP A 62 -0.91 1.49 16.98
N VAL A 63 -0.55 2.68 17.49
CA VAL A 63 0.83 3.16 17.46
C VAL A 63 1.82 2.19 18.13
N GLN A 64 1.43 1.54 19.23
CA GLN A 64 2.27 0.53 19.89
C GLN A 64 2.46 -0.71 19.02
N LEU A 65 1.42 -1.15 18.34
CA LEU A 65 1.50 -2.24 17.36
C LEU A 65 2.43 -1.86 16.20
N TYR A 66 2.31 -0.63 15.69
CA TYR A 66 3.22 -0.15 14.64
C TYR A 66 4.68 -0.15 15.10
N GLY A 67 4.93 0.21 16.37
CA GLY A 67 6.26 0.11 16.97
C GLY A 67 6.82 -1.30 16.93
N ASN A 68 6.02 -2.29 17.30
CA ASN A 68 6.43 -3.69 17.26
C ASN A 68 6.70 -4.18 15.84
N LEU A 69 5.83 -3.80 14.88
CA LEU A 69 6.02 -4.18 13.46
C LEU A 69 7.26 -3.52 12.86
N VAL A 70 7.50 -2.24 13.12
CA VAL A 70 8.68 -1.50 12.66
C VAL A 70 9.96 -2.10 13.25
N ALA A 71 9.96 -2.40 14.55
CA ALA A 71 11.11 -3.05 15.21
C ALA A 71 11.40 -4.44 14.60
N ALA A 72 10.36 -5.24 14.39
CA ALA A 72 10.51 -6.56 13.75
C ALA A 72 11.07 -6.41 12.33
N LEU A 73 10.51 -5.51 11.49
CA LEU A 73 10.97 -5.26 10.12
C LEU A 73 12.44 -4.83 10.04
N GLY A 74 12.96 -4.20 11.10
CA GLY A 74 14.37 -3.83 11.20
C GLY A 74 15.34 -5.00 11.00
N ARG A 75 14.92 -6.24 11.21
CA ARG A 75 15.71 -7.45 10.95
C ARG A 75 15.88 -7.73 9.44
N TRP A 76 14.95 -7.30 8.60
CA TRP A 76 15.02 -7.49 7.14
C TRP A 76 15.67 -6.34 6.41
N GLY A 77 15.64 -5.13 6.99
CA GLY A 77 16.17 -3.99 6.32
C GLY A 77 16.11 -2.69 7.10
N GLU A 78 16.32 -1.59 6.41
CA GLU A 78 16.13 -0.24 6.95
C GLU A 78 14.66 0.18 6.76
N VAL A 79 13.96 0.49 7.86
CA VAL A 79 12.61 1.07 7.78
C VAL A 79 12.73 2.57 7.59
N LEU A 80 12.31 3.06 6.40
CA LEU A 80 12.44 4.46 6.00
C LEU A 80 11.48 5.40 6.73
N THR A 81 10.42 4.86 7.34
CA THR A 81 9.30 5.59 7.94
C THR A 81 9.08 5.26 9.42
N PRO A 82 10.13 5.25 10.27
CA PRO A 82 9.98 4.89 11.68
C PRO A 82 9.06 5.85 12.45
N PHE A 83 8.87 7.08 11.95
CA PHE A 83 7.99 8.09 12.55
C PHE A 83 6.51 7.68 12.55
N VAL A 84 6.07 6.74 11.72
CA VAL A 84 4.70 6.20 11.76
C VAL A 84 4.42 5.53 13.10
N ALA A 85 5.44 4.97 13.72
CA ALA A 85 5.39 4.31 15.03
C ALA A 85 5.74 5.24 16.21
N ASP A 86 6.05 6.50 15.98
CA ASP A 86 6.42 7.44 17.03
C ASP A 86 5.17 7.87 17.83
N PRO A 87 5.09 7.53 19.13
CA PRO A 87 3.96 7.90 19.96
C PRO A 87 3.87 9.40 20.28
N SER A 88 4.97 10.15 20.09
CA SER A 88 4.98 11.60 20.31
C SER A 88 4.28 12.37 19.19
N ILE A 89 4.15 11.77 18.00
CA ILE A 89 3.44 12.38 16.86
C ILE A 89 1.95 12.18 17.06
N THR A 90 1.21 13.27 17.20
CA THR A 90 -0.26 13.27 17.37
C THR A 90 -0.99 13.41 16.04
N GLU A 91 -2.32 13.20 16.05
CA GLU A 91 -3.17 13.40 14.85
C GLU A 91 -3.14 14.85 14.34
N VAL A 92 -2.81 15.79 15.22
CA VAL A 92 -2.84 17.24 15.00
C VAL A 92 -1.46 17.80 14.63
N ASP A 93 -0.39 16.98 14.66
CA ASP A 93 0.95 17.43 14.25
C ASP A 93 1.02 17.76 12.75
N SER A 94 0.08 18.62 12.34
CA SER A 94 0.06 19.32 11.06
C SER A 94 1.09 20.45 10.99
N GLU A 95 1.84 20.68 12.08
CA GLU A 95 2.89 21.68 12.16
C GLU A 95 4.26 21.15 11.68
N TYR A 96 4.24 20.19 10.75
CA TYR A 96 5.45 19.91 9.99
C TYR A 96 5.79 21.19 9.20
N GLU A 97 6.99 21.71 9.37
CA GLU A 97 7.45 22.89 8.63
C GLU A 97 7.24 22.66 7.13
N GLY A 98 6.41 23.50 6.50
CA GLY A 98 5.98 23.33 5.11
C GLY A 98 4.61 22.68 4.91
N GLY A 99 3.91 22.25 5.98
CA GLY A 99 2.53 21.77 5.94
C GLY A 99 2.30 20.50 5.12
N ASP A 100 1.08 20.32 4.63
CA ASP A 100 0.66 19.11 3.89
C ASP A 100 1.47 18.84 2.61
N LEU A 101 1.94 19.89 1.92
CA LEU A 101 2.79 19.75 0.74
C LEU A 101 4.12 19.07 1.10
N ALA A 102 4.80 19.55 2.15
CA ALA A 102 6.08 18.98 2.57
C ALA A 102 5.92 17.54 3.09
N ILE A 103 4.82 17.24 3.79
CA ILE A 103 4.49 15.87 4.19
C ILE A 103 4.34 14.97 2.96
N HIS A 104 3.57 15.42 1.96
CA HIS A 104 3.35 14.66 0.73
C HIS A 104 4.67 14.44 -0.03
N GLU A 105 5.47 15.49 -0.24
CA GLU A 105 6.74 15.38 -0.99
C GLU A 105 7.74 14.46 -0.28
N ARG A 106 7.88 14.60 1.04
CA ARG A 106 8.74 13.71 1.85
C ARG A 106 8.27 12.26 1.73
N THR A 107 6.98 12.01 1.90
CA THR A 107 6.37 10.69 1.84
C THR A 107 6.61 10.05 0.47
N MET A 108 6.35 10.78 -0.61
CA MET A 108 6.58 10.27 -1.97
C MET A 108 8.07 10.04 -2.25
N GLY A 109 8.96 10.88 -1.74
CA GLY A 109 10.40 10.68 -1.87
C GLY A 109 10.89 9.40 -1.15
N LEU A 110 10.38 9.12 0.05
CA LEU A 110 10.69 7.89 0.78
C LEU A 110 10.12 6.66 0.07
N LEU A 111 8.86 6.73 -0.39
CA LEU A 111 8.21 5.66 -1.12
C LEU A 111 8.97 5.32 -2.41
N GLN A 112 9.45 6.32 -3.14
CA GLN A 112 10.23 6.12 -4.37
C GLN A 112 11.52 5.35 -4.11
N ARG A 113 12.20 5.62 -2.98
CA ARG A 113 13.45 4.96 -2.57
C ARG A 113 13.25 3.53 -2.09
N ALA A 114 12.08 3.19 -1.59
CA ALA A 114 11.80 1.88 -1.01
C ALA A 114 11.92 0.75 -2.04
N ASP A 115 12.40 -0.40 -1.61
CA ASP A 115 12.38 -1.66 -2.37
C ASP A 115 11.04 -2.38 -2.18
N VAL A 116 10.43 -2.22 -1.02
CA VAL A 116 9.20 -2.91 -0.62
C VAL A 116 8.36 -2.04 0.31
N VAL A 117 7.05 -2.20 0.22
CA VAL A 117 6.07 -1.53 1.07
C VAL A 117 5.38 -2.54 1.97
N VAL A 118 5.30 -2.25 3.26
CA VAL A 118 4.50 -2.99 4.24
C VAL A 118 3.46 -2.04 4.82
N ALA A 119 2.18 -2.34 4.60
CA ALA A 119 1.06 -1.49 5.02
C ALA A 119 0.20 -2.21 6.06
N GLU A 120 0.02 -1.61 7.24
CA GLU A 120 -1.01 -2.06 8.20
C GLU A 120 -2.32 -1.37 7.86
N VAL A 121 -3.32 -2.15 7.40
CA VAL A 121 -4.55 -1.65 6.77
C VAL A 121 -5.81 -1.93 7.59
N THR A 122 -5.68 -2.29 8.86
CA THR A 122 -6.82 -2.59 9.74
C THR A 122 -7.64 -1.33 10.02
N VAL A 123 -6.97 -0.21 10.30
CA VAL A 123 -7.62 1.09 10.46
C VAL A 123 -7.73 1.76 9.08
N PRO A 124 -8.96 2.01 8.57
CA PRO A 124 -9.13 2.68 7.29
C PRO A 124 -8.47 4.06 7.26
N SER A 125 -7.63 4.30 6.27
CA SER A 125 -6.92 5.58 6.10
C SER A 125 -6.82 5.93 4.61
N HIS A 126 -7.25 7.15 4.25
CA HIS A 126 -7.12 7.66 2.88
C HIS A 126 -5.65 7.79 2.47
N GLY A 127 -4.78 8.23 3.41
CA GLY A 127 -3.33 8.35 3.17
C GLY A 127 -2.70 7.01 2.83
N VAL A 128 -2.94 5.99 3.67
CA VAL A 128 -2.43 4.64 3.44
C VAL A 128 -2.93 4.06 2.10
N GLY A 129 -4.21 4.26 1.77
CA GLY A 129 -4.76 3.82 0.48
C GLY A 129 -4.10 4.53 -0.71
N TYR A 130 -3.80 5.82 -0.59
CA TYR A 130 -3.07 6.59 -1.59
C TYR A 130 -1.63 6.08 -1.75
N GLU A 131 -0.92 5.86 -0.65
CA GLU A 131 0.46 5.33 -0.64
C GLU A 131 0.54 3.95 -1.30
N ILE A 132 -0.39 3.05 -0.97
CA ILE A 132 -0.51 1.73 -1.62
C ILE A 132 -0.72 1.88 -3.13
N GLY A 133 -1.66 2.73 -3.55
CA GLY A 133 -1.90 2.98 -4.97
C GLY A 133 -0.68 3.54 -5.70
N ARG A 134 0.06 4.45 -5.05
CA ARG A 134 1.32 4.98 -5.59
C ARG A 134 2.42 3.93 -5.66
N ALA A 135 2.53 3.07 -4.63
CA ALA A 135 3.49 1.96 -4.62
C ALA A 135 3.25 1.00 -5.80
N VAL A 136 2.00 0.63 -6.03
CA VAL A 136 1.61 -0.21 -7.18
C VAL A 136 1.95 0.45 -8.51
N ALA A 137 1.66 1.74 -8.66
CA ALA A 137 2.00 2.50 -9.87
C ALA A 137 3.51 2.65 -10.12
N MET A 138 4.32 2.43 -9.08
CA MET A 138 5.79 2.42 -9.12
C MET A 138 6.38 1.00 -9.21
N ASP A 139 5.55 -0.03 -9.47
CA ASP A 139 5.93 -1.45 -9.53
C ASP A 139 6.62 -1.97 -8.25
N LYS A 140 6.28 -1.39 -7.08
CA LYS A 140 6.81 -1.84 -5.80
C LYS A 140 6.15 -3.15 -5.36
N ARG A 141 6.90 -3.98 -4.64
CA ARG A 141 6.33 -5.08 -3.89
C ARG A 141 5.54 -4.53 -2.71
N VAL A 142 4.32 -5.04 -2.48
CA VAL A 142 3.43 -4.54 -1.43
C VAL A 142 2.89 -5.70 -0.59
N LEU A 143 3.05 -5.60 0.71
CA LEU A 143 2.43 -6.48 1.70
C LEU A 143 1.42 -5.66 2.52
N CYS A 144 0.15 -6.02 2.45
CA CYS A 144 -0.89 -5.46 3.31
C CYS A 144 -1.21 -6.43 4.44
N LEU A 145 -1.19 -5.93 5.67
CA LEU A 145 -1.50 -6.67 6.89
C LEU A 145 -2.86 -6.21 7.41
N TYR A 146 -3.80 -7.13 7.57
CA TYR A 146 -5.13 -6.86 8.07
C TYR A 146 -5.46 -7.75 9.27
N ARG A 147 -5.85 -7.17 10.39
CA ARG A 147 -6.36 -7.89 11.56
C ARG A 147 -7.89 -8.00 11.43
N PRO A 148 -8.44 -9.19 11.18
CA PRO A 148 -9.89 -9.37 11.08
C PRO A 148 -10.60 -8.88 12.33
N GLN A 149 -11.70 -8.15 12.16
CA GLN A 149 -12.55 -7.62 13.22
C GLN A 149 -14.01 -7.96 12.92
N GLU A 150 -14.76 -8.29 13.95
CA GLU A 150 -16.19 -8.59 13.79
C GLU A 150 -16.93 -7.40 13.16
N GLY A 151 -17.75 -7.70 12.15
CA GLY A 151 -18.55 -6.69 11.45
C GLY A 151 -17.75 -5.72 10.56
N LYS A 152 -16.42 -5.88 10.42
CA LYS A 152 -15.60 -5.04 9.57
C LYS A 152 -14.95 -5.85 8.44
N LEU A 153 -14.87 -5.25 7.28
CA LEU A 153 -14.22 -5.83 6.10
C LEU A 153 -13.10 -4.91 5.62
N LEU A 154 -12.02 -5.52 5.18
CA LEU A 154 -11.00 -4.78 4.44
C LEU A 154 -11.58 -4.24 3.13
N SER A 155 -11.13 -3.07 2.71
CA SER A 155 -11.47 -2.50 1.40
C SER A 155 -11.34 -3.54 0.27
N ALA A 156 -12.41 -3.71 -0.52
CA ALA A 156 -12.39 -4.59 -1.68
C ALA A 156 -11.32 -4.20 -2.70
N MET A 157 -10.99 -2.91 -2.79
CA MET A 157 -9.92 -2.41 -3.67
C MET A 157 -8.54 -2.91 -3.25
N ILE A 158 -8.28 -3.02 -1.93
CA ILE A 158 -7.01 -3.55 -1.41
C ILE A 158 -7.03 -5.09 -1.48
N ARG A 159 -8.10 -5.72 -1.01
CA ARG A 159 -8.21 -7.19 -1.01
C ARG A 159 -8.13 -7.76 -2.42
N GLY A 160 -8.77 -7.10 -3.39
CA GLY A 160 -8.83 -7.54 -4.78
C GLY A 160 -7.52 -7.37 -5.56
N MET A 161 -6.56 -6.63 -5.02
CA MET A 161 -5.21 -6.47 -5.62
C MET A 161 -4.29 -7.66 -5.35
N ASP A 162 -4.63 -8.53 -4.38
CA ASP A 162 -3.81 -9.71 -4.06
C ASP A 162 -3.65 -10.60 -5.30
N ASN A 163 -2.42 -10.72 -5.77
CA ASN A 163 -2.06 -11.54 -6.94
C ASN A 163 -1.18 -12.74 -6.58
N GLY A 164 -1.00 -13.00 -5.28
CA GLY A 164 -0.20 -14.12 -4.78
C GLY A 164 1.31 -13.95 -4.94
N SER A 165 1.79 -12.81 -5.45
CA SER A 165 3.20 -12.57 -5.79
C SER A 165 3.71 -11.24 -5.21
N ASN A 166 3.78 -10.20 -6.03
CA ASN A 166 4.32 -8.90 -5.65
C ASN A 166 3.33 -8.02 -4.88
N PHE A 167 2.03 -8.34 -4.90
CA PHE A 167 1.02 -7.74 -4.02
C PHE A 167 0.34 -8.84 -3.22
N ARG A 168 0.50 -8.80 -1.90
CA ARG A 168 -0.10 -9.75 -0.98
C ARG A 168 -0.93 -9.03 0.08
N THR A 169 -2.06 -9.61 0.42
CA THR A 169 -2.93 -9.15 1.50
C THR A 169 -3.17 -10.29 2.47
N MET A 170 -2.62 -10.16 3.68
CA MET A 170 -2.64 -11.22 4.69
C MET A 170 -3.54 -10.83 5.85
N ASP A 171 -4.49 -11.72 6.18
CA ASP A 171 -5.12 -11.67 7.48
C ASP A 171 -4.12 -12.17 8.51
N TYR A 172 -3.96 -11.46 9.63
CA TYR A 172 -2.93 -11.78 10.60
C TYR A 172 -3.36 -11.49 12.05
N SER A 173 -2.67 -12.12 12.99
CA SER A 173 -2.53 -11.69 14.37
C SER A 173 -1.08 -11.21 14.62
N PRO A 174 -0.84 -10.33 15.60
CA PRO A 174 0.48 -9.73 15.80
C PRO A 174 1.63 -10.73 15.98
N ASP A 175 1.37 -11.90 16.55
CA ASP A 175 2.32 -13.00 16.73
C ASP A 175 2.73 -13.68 15.42
N GLN A 176 1.94 -13.55 14.36
CA GLN A 176 2.21 -14.13 13.04
C GLN A 176 3.07 -13.21 12.15
N ALA A 177 3.30 -11.96 12.55
CA ALA A 177 3.90 -10.95 11.69
C ALA A 177 5.29 -11.37 11.17
N GLU A 178 6.17 -11.88 12.01
CA GLU A 178 7.53 -12.28 11.60
C GLU A 178 7.53 -13.44 10.61
N GLN A 179 6.62 -14.40 10.75
CA GLN A 179 6.48 -15.49 9.78
C GLN A 179 6.02 -14.94 8.43
N ILE A 180 5.04 -14.04 8.43
CA ILE A 180 4.54 -13.39 7.21
C ILE A 180 5.66 -12.57 6.53
N PHE A 181 6.49 -11.88 7.32
CA PHE A 181 7.66 -11.18 6.79
C PHE A 181 8.66 -12.15 6.15
N THR A 182 8.94 -13.27 6.80
CA THR A 182 9.81 -14.30 6.24
C THR A 182 9.27 -14.83 4.91
N ASP A 183 7.98 -15.12 4.84
CA ASP A 183 7.33 -15.67 3.65
C ASP A 183 7.31 -14.67 2.47
N PHE A 184 7.19 -13.37 2.77
CA PHE A 184 7.10 -12.34 1.75
C PHE A 184 8.45 -11.70 1.40
N LEU A 185 9.28 -11.38 2.39
CA LEU A 185 10.57 -10.71 2.20
C LEU A 185 11.72 -11.68 1.97
N GLY A 186 11.54 -12.94 2.32
CA GLY A 186 12.59 -13.93 2.44
C GLY A 186 13.17 -13.99 3.86
N PRO A 187 14.13 -14.87 4.14
CA PRO A 187 14.78 -14.93 5.45
C PRO A 187 15.54 -13.61 5.74
N PRO A 188 15.59 -13.16 6.99
CA PRO A 188 16.38 -11.99 7.35
C PRO A 188 17.87 -12.22 7.06
N PRO A 189 18.62 -11.18 6.70
CA PRO A 189 20.08 -11.29 6.49
C PRO A 189 20.80 -11.85 7.72
N ALA A 190 21.81 -12.69 7.52
CA ALA A 190 22.54 -13.36 8.62
C ALA A 190 23.25 -12.41 9.61
N ASN A 191 23.38 -11.11 9.27
CA ASN A 191 24.07 -10.09 10.08
C ASN A 191 23.08 -9.06 10.68
N ALA A 192 21.85 -9.45 10.96
CA ALA A 192 20.78 -8.57 11.49
C ALA A 192 20.72 -8.57 13.04
N GLU A 193 21.88 -8.67 13.74
CA GLU A 193 22.01 -8.45 15.18
C GLU A 193 22.41 -7.01 15.49
#